data_7f61fdeaf5779155f6b215aab21a91e6
#
_entry.id   7f61fdeaf5779155f6b215aab21a91e6
#
_cell.length_a   1.000
_cell.length_b   1.000
_cell.length_c   1.000
_cell.angle_alpha   90.00
_cell.angle_beta   90.00
_cell.angle_gamma   90.00
#
_symmetry.space_group_name_H-M   'P 1'
#
loop_
_entity.id
_entity.type
_entity.pdbx_description
1 polymer ?
#
loop_
_entity_poly.entity_id
_entity_poly.type
_entity_poly.pdbx_seq_one_letter_code
_entity_poly.pdbx_strand_id
1 'polypeptide(L)'
;AIPEALGSIVTIVQAMGTRKMAADQAIIKDLKAVESLGCVSVICSDKTGTLTQNKMTVQQLYTCDTLLNADQLDLHIPAHRYFLYNCILNNDSSIRNGKDIGDPTETCLLTMARKTKLFDVGVTEEVLRDLMPRLEEIPFDSERKLMSSKYLLHGVPTLLTKGAVDVLLTRMDSIITEDG
;
A
#
# COMPACT_ATOMS: atom_id res chain seq x y z
N ALA A 1 46.96 -39.94 3.98
CA ALA A 1 45.82 -40.41 3.18
C ALA A 1 44.56 -39.70 3.69
N ILE A 2 43.88 -38.91 2.84
CA ILE A 2 42.57 -38.33 3.16
C ILE A 2 41.57 -39.48 3.11
N PRO A 3 40.75 -39.70 4.15
CA PRO A 3 39.72 -40.74 4.12
C PRO A 3 38.77 -40.51 2.95
N GLU A 4 38.55 -41.50 2.08
CA GLU A 4 37.62 -41.43 0.95
C GLU A 4 36.19 -41.08 1.36
N ALA A 5 35.83 -41.40 2.60
CA ALA A 5 34.54 -41.08 3.21
C ALA A 5 34.34 -39.58 3.54
N LEU A 6 35.39 -38.75 3.57
CA LEU A 6 35.30 -37.37 4.02
C LEU A 6 34.36 -36.55 3.13
N GLY A 7 34.45 -36.69 1.81
CA GLY A 7 33.58 -35.98 0.85
C GLY A 7 32.09 -36.34 1.05
N SER A 8 31.81 -37.61 1.29
CA SER A 8 30.45 -38.07 1.54
C SER A 8 29.89 -37.53 2.87
N ILE A 9 30.72 -37.47 3.91
CA ILE A 9 30.30 -36.92 5.22
C ILE A 9 29.99 -35.45 5.09
N VAL A 10 30.85 -34.66 4.40
CA VAL A 10 30.60 -33.20 4.15
C VAL A 10 29.28 -33.01 3.42
N THR A 11 29.02 -33.77 2.35
CA THR A 11 27.79 -33.66 1.58
C THR A 11 26.54 -33.98 2.43
N ILE A 12 26.63 -35.02 3.29
CA ILE A 12 25.53 -35.39 4.20
C ILE A 12 25.25 -34.25 5.19
N VAL A 13 26.30 -33.68 5.80
CA VAL A 13 26.17 -32.60 6.76
C VAL A 13 25.55 -31.35 6.09
N GLN A 14 26.01 -30.98 4.87
CA GLN A 14 25.43 -29.88 4.10
C GLN A 14 23.96 -30.13 3.76
N ALA A 15 23.60 -31.36 3.37
CA ALA A 15 22.21 -31.72 3.09
C ALA A 15 21.32 -31.66 4.35
N MET A 16 21.82 -32.06 5.50
CA MET A 16 21.11 -31.92 6.77
C MET A 16 20.93 -30.47 7.16
N GLY A 17 21.95 -29.63 6.97
CA GLY A 17 21.88 -28.16 7.18
C GLY A 17 20.85 -27.50 6.28
N THR A 18 20.88 -27.82 4.99
CA THR A 18 19.92 -27.30 3.99
C THR A 18 18.48 -27.69 4.33
N ARG A 19 18.27 -28.95 4.77
CA ARG A 19 16.94 -29.41 5.21
C ARG A 19 16.43 -28.62 6.41
N LYS A 20 17.28 -28.29 7.37
CA LYS A 20 16.93 -27.46 8.53
C LYS A 20 16.60 -26.04 8.10
N MET A 21 17.41 -25.45 7.21
CA MET A 21 17.16 -24.11 6.68
C MET A 21 15.84 -24.04 5.88
N ALA A 22 15.52 -25.09 5.11
CA ALA A 22 14.25 -25.17 4.39
C ALA A 22 13.04 -25.23 5.33
N ALA A 23 13.16 -25.86 6.51
CA ALA A 23 12.12 -25.84 7.54
C ALA A 23 11.89 -24.44 8.10
N ASP A 24 12.94 -23.59 8.12
CA ASP A 24 12.88 -22.16 8.49
C ASP A 24 12.59 -21.26 7.27
N GLN A 25 12.03 -21.83 6.18
CA GLN A 25 11.65 -21.13 4.94
C GLN A 25 12.82 -20.53 4.14
N ALA A 26 14.05 -20.90 4.43
CA ALA A 26 15.24 -20.51 3.68
C ALA A 26 15.56 -21.56 2.59
N ILE A 27 15.36 -21.19 1.32
CA ILE A 27 15.58 -22.06 0.16
C ILE A 27 17.02 -21.91 -0.34
N ILE A 28 17.81 -22.95 -0.22
CA ILE A 28 19.18 -23.00 -0.73
C ILE A 28 19.17 -23.61 -2.14
N LYS A 29 19.70 -22.87 -3.12
CA LYS A 29 19.81 -23.30 -4.51
C LYS A 29 21.12 -24.02 -4.83
N ASP A 30 22.18 -23.72 -4.07
CA ASP A 30 23.51 -24.33 -4.21
C ASP A 30 24.01 -24.82 -2.85
N LEU A 31 24.28 -26.12 -2.72
CA LEU A 31 24.77 -26.72 -1.49
C LEU A 31 26.14 -26.17 -1.05
N LYS A 32 26.99 -25.77 -2.01
CA LYS A 32 28.31 -25.20 -1.67
C LYS A 32 28.18 -23.80 -1.05
N ALA A 33 27.10 -23.07 -1.36
CA ALA A 33 26.85 -21.74 -0.80
C ALA A 33 26.53 -21.78 0.70
N VAL A 34 26.08 -22.94 1.25
CA VAL A 34 25.75 -23.09 2.68
C VAL A 34 26.98 -22.84 3.55
N GLU A 35 28.14 -23.32 3.14
CA GLU A 35 29.39 -23.12 3.86
C GLU A 35 29.78 -21.64 3.92
N SER A 36 29.62 -20.92 2.81
CA SER A 36 29.90 -19.49 2.72
C SER A 36 28.97 -18.62 3.58
N LEU A 37 27.72 -19.06 3.82
CA LEU A 37 26.79 -18.34 4.68
C LEU A 37 27.26 -18.23 6.12
N GLY A 38 28.00 -19.24 6.63
CA GLY A 38 28.58 -19.21 7.97
C GLY A 38 29.71 -18.18 8.15
N CYS A 39 30.28 -17.68 7.06
CA CYS A 39 31.40 -16.75 7.03
C CYS A 39 31.01 -15.32 6.65
N VAL A 40 29.71 -15.04 6.51
CA VAL A 40 29.20 -13.71 6.11
C VAL A 40 29.49 -12.69 7.21
N SER A 41 30.15 -11.59 6.84
CA SER A 41 30.45 -10.46 7.73
C SER A 41 29.58 -9.23 7.46
N VAL A 42 28.90 -9.16 6.29
CA VAL A 42 28.04 -8.05 5.89
C VAL A 42 26.76 -8.61 5.31
N ILE A 43 25.63 -8.09 5.78
CA ILE A 43 24.29 -8.39 5.28
C ILE A 43 23.71 -7.14 4.63
N CYS A 44 23.44 -7.21 3.33
CA CYS A 44 22.71 -6.15 2.61
C CYS A 44 21.26 -6.59 2.46
N SER A 45 20.34 -5.84 3.04
CA SER A 45 18.91 -6.12 3.01
C SER A 45 18.15 -5.00 2.35
N ASP A 46 17.26 -5.32 1.40
CA ASP A 46 16.27 -4.37 0.93
C ASP A 46 15.21 -4.15 2.02
N LYS A 47 14.69 -2.92 2.12
CA LYS A 47 13.68 -2.56 3.12
C LYS A 47 12.33 -3.18 2.81
N THR A 48 11.87 -2.99 1.56
CA THR A 48 10.47 -3.28 1.21
C THR A 48 10.23 -4.76 0.97
N GLY A 49 9.30 -5.35 1.72
CA GLY A 49 8.96 -6.77 1.63
C GLY A 49 9.96 -7.72 2.30
N THR A 50 11.05 -7.19 2.87
CA THR A 50 12.05 -7.97 3.63
C THR A 50 12.05 -7.55 5.10
N LEU A 51 12.34 -6.28 5.38
CA LEU A 51 12.27 -5.73 6.74
C LEU A 51 10.86 -5.24 7.09
N THR A 52 10.02 -5.02 6.09
CA THR A 52 8.63 -4.62 6.21
C THR A 52 7.71 -5.64 5.54
N GLN A 53 6.44 -5.63 5.90
CA GLN A 53 5.43 -6.54 5.33
C GLN A 53 4.91 -6.11 3.95
N ASN A 54 5.50 -5.09 3.33
CA ASN A 54 4.97 -4.45 2.12
C ASN A 54 3.49 -4.05 2.27
N LYS A 55 3.11 -3.62 3.46
CA LYS A 55 1.76 -3.19 3.81
C LYS A 55 1.80 -1.82 4.43
N MET A 56 0.99 -0.92 3.91
CA MET A 56 0.80 0.41 4.48
C MET A 56 -0.50 0.48 5.28
N THR A 57 -0.52 1.32 6.29
CA THR A 57 -1.72 1.55 7.11
C THR A 57 -1.79 3.04 7.45
N VAL A 58 -2.92 3.66 7.13
CA VAL A 58 -3.19 5.03 7.54
C VAL A 58 -3.37 5.05 9.06
N GLN A 59 -2.55 5.84 9.74
CA GLN A 59 -2.59 6.00 11.19
C GLN A 59 -3.44 7.20 11.59
N GLN A 60 -3.23 8.33 10.94
CA GLN A 60 -3.89 9.58 11.23
C GLN A 60 -4.19 10.35 9.94
N LEU A 61 -5.20 11.19 10.00
CA LEU A 61 -5.64 12.10 8.95
C LEU A 61 -5.52 13.52 9.45
N TYR A 62 -5.16 14.45 8.57
CA TYR A 62 -5.18 15.87 8.85
C TYR A 62 -6.11 16.56 7.86
N THR A 63 -7.18 17.14 8.36
CA THR A 63 -8.16 17.91 7.57
C THR A 63 -8.81 18.96 8.46
N CYS A 64 -9.20 20.09 7.91
CA CYS A 64 -9.83 21.21 8.64
C CYS A 64 -9.04 21.58 9.91
N ASP A 65 -7.71 21.70 9.79
CA ASP A 65 -6.79 22.04 10.89
C ASP A 65 -6.83 21.08 12.10
N THR A 66 -7.37 19.87 11.89
CA THR A 66 -7.53 18.87 12.95
C THR A 66 -6.93 17.53 12.56
N LEU A 67 -6.27 16.88 13.51
CA LEU A 67 -5.82 15.49 13.42
C LEU A 67 -6.95 14.56 13.83
N LEU A 68 -7.30 13.62 12.96
CA LEU A 68 -8.42 12.71 13.11
C LEU A 68 -7.98 11.25 12.88
N ASN A 69 -8.73 10.32 13.47
CA ASN A 69 -8.77 8.93 13.04
C ASN A 69 -9.86 8.72 11.97
N ALA A 70 -9.80 7.61 11.25
CA ALA A 70 -10.73 7.34 10.15
C ALA A 70 -12.22 7.27 10.59
N ASP A 71 -12.49 6.76 11.80
CA ASP A 71 -13.81 6.65 12.39
C ASP A 71 -14.42 8.00 12.82
N GLN A 72 -13.59 9.04 12.90
CA GLN A 72 -14.00 10.41 13.24
C GLN A 72 -14.39 11.24 12.02
N LEU A 73 -14.22 10.70 10.80
CA LEU A 73 -14.67 11.40 9.60
C LEU A 73 -16.20 11.55 9.60
N ASP A 74 -16.66 12.79 9.49
CA ASP A 74 -18.07 13.14 9.37
C ASP A 74 -18.41 13.48 7.91
N LEU A 75 -19.29 12.70 7.30
CA LEU A 75 -19.68 12.86 5.90
C LEU A 75 -20.59 14.08 5.65
N HIS A 76 -21.14 14.70 6.71
CA HIS A 76 -21.87 15.96 6.60
C HIS A 76 -20.91 17.12 6.34
N ILE A 77 -19.65 17.00 6.77
CA ILE A 77 -18.60 18.00 6.50
C ILE A 77 -18.10 17.83 5.06
N PRO A 78 -18.23 18.86 4.20
CA PRO A 78 -17.83 18.78 2.79
C PRO A 78 -16.37 18.37 2.59
N ALA A 79 -15.44 18.93 3.36
CA ALA A 79 -14.01 18.58 3.27
C ALA A 79 -13.74 17.10 3.52
N HIS A 80 -14.38 16.50 4.55
CA HIS A 80 -14.24 15.07 4.85
C HIS A 80 -14.84 14.18 3.75
N ARG A 81 -15.96 14.59 3.18
CA ARG A 81 -16.62 13.87 2.09
C ARG A 81 -15.78 13.88 0.83
N TYR A 82 -15.25 15.03 0.40
CA TYR A 82 -14.37 15.11 -0.77
C TYR A 82 -13.05 14.41 -0.56
N PHE A 83 -12.48 14.46 0.66
CA PHE A 83 -11.31 13.67 1.01
C PHE A 83 -11.57 12.17 0.81
N LEU A 84 -12.69 11.65 1.32
CA LEU A 84 -13.05 10.24 1.19
C LEU A 84 -13.32 9.85 -0.28
N TYR A 85 -13.99 10.71 -1.05
CA TYR A 85 -14.19 10.50 -2.49
C TYR A 85 -12.84 10.40 -3.21
N ASN A 86 -11.89 11.26 -2.90
CA ASN A 86 -10.55 11.18 -3.49
C ASN A 86 -9.84 9.87 -3.14
N CYS A 87 -9.93 9.41 -1.90
CA CYS A 87 -9.34 8.14 -1.47
C CYS A 87 -9.92 6.91 -2.20
N ILE A 88 -11.22 6.91 -2.50
CA ILE A 88 -11.92 5.76 -3.08
C ILE A 88 -11.97 5.83 -4.60
N LEU A 89 -12.34 6.97 -5.16
CA LEU A 89 -12.58 7.13 -6.59
C LEU A 89 -11.26 7.29 -7.36
N ASN A 90 -10.38 8.17 -6.90
CA ASN A 90 -9.06 8.38 -7.51
C ASN A 90 -8.07 7.31 -7.04
N ASN A 91 -8.38 6.04 -7.34
CA ASN A 91 -7.69 4.86 -6.81
C ASN A 91 -7.92 3.67 -7.75
N ASP A 92 -6.85 2.99 -8.15
CA ASP A 92 -6.89 1.86 -9.08
C ASP A 92 -6.86 0.50 -8.38
N SER A 93 -6.63 0.52 -7.07
CA SER A 93 -6.62 -0.68 -6.25
C SER A 93 -8.02 -1.15 -5.88
N SER A 94 -8.13 -2.39 -5.44
CA SER A 94 -9.38 -2.99 -4.93
C SER A 94 -9.08 -3.93 -3.76
N ILE A 95 -10.11 -4.20 -2.96
CA ILE A 95 -10.04 -5.22 -1.90
C ILE A 95 -11.12 -6.27 -2.18
N ARG A 96 -10.71 -7.48 -2.57
CA ARG A 96 -11.62 -8.60 -2.87
C ARG A 96 -11.38 -9.76 -1.93
N ASN A 97 -12.44 -10.26 -1.31
CA ASN A 97 -12.38 -11.38 -0.36
C ASN A 97 -11.34 -11.19 0.75
N GLY A 98 -11.19 -9.95 1.24
CA GLY A 98 -10.21 -9.60 2.29
C GLY A 98 -8.76 -9.57 1.82
N LYS A 99 -8.50 -9.65 0.50
CA LYS A 99 -7.16 -9.52 -0.09
C LYS A 99 -7.03 -8.19 -0.79
N ASP A 100 -5.93 -7.50 -0.48
CA ASP A 100 -5.52 -6.27 -1.13
C ASP A 100 -5.00 -6.57 -2.53
N ILE A 101 -5.50 -5.86 -3.55
CA ILE A 101 -5.09 -5.97 -4.96
C ILE A 101 -4.71 -4.58 -5.45
N GLY A 102 -3.44 -4.38 -5.78
CA GLY A 102 -2.90 -3.11 -6.25
C GLY A 102 -1.75 -2.60 -5.39
N ASP A 103 -1.43 -1.33 -5.53
CA ASP A 103 -0.33 -0.68 -4.80
C ASP A 103 -0.66 -0.54 -3.31
N PRO A 104 0.27 -0.84 -2.39
CA PRO A 104 0.07 -0.70 -0.95
C PRO A 104 -0.32 0.71 -0.50
N THR A 105 0.17 1.75 -1.19
CA THR A 105 -0.18 3.15 -0.92
C THR A 105 -1.65 3.44 -1.24
N GLU A 106 -2.21 2.76 -2.21
CA GLU A 106 -3.61 2.89 -2.61
C GLU A 106 -4.55 2.00 -1.79
N THR A 107 -4.16 0.73 -1.56
CA THR A 107 -4.97 -0.20 -0.76
C THR A 107 -5.12 0.25 0.68
N CYS A 108 -4.12 0.96 1.25
CA CYS A 108 -4.24 1.52 2.59
C CYS A 108 -5.33 2.59 2.70
N LEU A 109 -5.57 3.37 1.63
CA LEU A 109 -6.64 4.36 1.58
C LEU A 109 -8.01 3.69 1.56
N LEU A 110 -8.17 2.61 0.79
CA LEU A 110 -9.43 1.82 0.79
C LEU A 110 -9.66 1.14 2.14
N THR A 111 -8.62 0.57 2.74
CA THR A 111 -8.70 -0.04 4.08
C THR A 111 -9.08 1.01 5.14
N MET A 112 -8.57 2.22 5.02
CA MET A 112 -8.94 3.35 5.88
C MET A 112 -10.41 3.74 5.65
N ALA A 113 -10.82 3.89 4.38
CA ALA A 113 -12.19 4.27 4.03
C ALA A 113 -13.22 3.27 4.59
N ARG A 114 -12.91 1.97 4.60
CA ARG A 114 -13.77 0.92 5.18
C ARG A 114 -13.97 1.03 6.69
N LYS A 115 -13.17 1.80 7.40
CA LYS A 115 -13.35 2.10 8.84
C LYS A 115 -14.26 3.30 9.08
N THR A 116 -14.72 3.96 8.03
CA THR A 116 -15.62 5.11 8.14
C THR A 116 -17.09 4.67 8.22
N LYS A 117 -17.93 5.53 8.75
CA LYS A 117 -19.38 5.31 8.85
C LYS A 117 -20.09 5.12 7.50
N LEU A 118 -19.43 5.47 6.39
CA LEU A 118 -19.97 5.24 5.04
C LEU A 118 -20.22 3.75 4.79
N PHE A 119 -19.29 2.91 5.21
CA PHE A 119 -19.40 1.46 5.03
C PHE A 119 -20.39 0.82 6.02
N ASP A 120 -20.63 1.43 7.17
CA ASP A 120 -21.63 0.97 8.14
C ASP A 120 -23.07 1.03 7.57
N VAL A 121 -23.32 1.95 6.62
CA VAL A 121 -24.62 2.05 5.93
C VAL A 121 -24.67 1.26 4.62
N GLY A 122 -23.69 0.38 4.37
CA GLY A 122 -23.64 -0.52 3.22
C GLY A 122 -23.17 0.10 1.90
N VAL A 123 -22.62 1.30 1.92
CA VAL A 123 -22.02 1.93 0.74
C VAL A 123 -20.57 1.47 0.63
N THR A 124 -20.31 0.57 -0.32
CA THR A 124 -18.96 0.05 -0.60
C THR A 124 -18.24 0.88 -1.65
N GLU A 125 -16.92 0.66 -1.80
CA GLU A 125 -16.14 1.28 -2.89
C GLU A 125 -16.69 0.95 -4.28
N GLU A 126 -17.21 -0.25 -4.48
CA GLU A 126 -17.80 -0.68 -5.74
C GLU A 126 -19.09 0.11 -6.04
N VAL A 127 -19.97 0.24 -5.05
CA VAL A 127 -21.20 1.03 -5.18
C VAL A 127 -20.89 2.50 -5.49
N LEU A 128 -19.88 3.08 -4.85
CA LEU A 128 -19.47 4.46 -5.13
C LEU A 128 -18.92 4.63 -6.55
N ARG A 129 -18.10 3.69 -7.01
CA ARG A 129 -17.55 3.71 -8.37
C ARG A 129 -18.61 3.52 -9.44
N ASP A 130 -19.64 2.72 -9.16
CA ASP A 130 -20.77 2.52 -10.07
C ASP A 130 -21.67 3.76 -10.14
N LEU A 131 -21.91 4.41 -9.01
CA LEU A 131 -22.70 5.65 -8.95
C LEU A 131 -21.97 6.86 -9.54
N MET A 132 -20.65 6.89 -9.45
CA MET A 132 -19.80 7.97 -9.93
C MET A 132 -18.71 7.39 -10.84
N PRO A 133 -19.06 7.06 -12.10
CA PRO A 133 -18.09 6.49 -13.03
C PRO A 133 -16.99 7.51 -13.37
N ARG A 134 -15.76 7.01 -13.47
CA ARG A 134 -14.60 7.78 -13.90
C ARG A 134 -14.77 8.22 -15.35
N LEU A 135 -14.66 9.50 -15.64
CA LEU A 135 -14.79 10.06 -16.98
C LEU A 135 -13.46 10.11 -17.72
N GLU A 136 -12.42 10.60 -17.05
CA GLU A 136 -11.09 10.76 -17.59
C GLU A 136 -10.06 10.46 -16.49
N GLU A 137 -8.85 10.13 -16.89
CA GLU A 137 -7.77 9.78 -15.97
C GLU A 137 -6.43 10.29 -16.48
N ILE A 138 -5.59 10.76 -15.57
CA ILE A 138 -4.15 10.94 -15.74
C ILE A 138 -3.50 10.06 -14.68
N PRO A 139 -2.96 8.89 -15.06
CA PRO A 139 -2.34 7.95 -14.12
C PRO A 139 -1.22 8.60 -13.29
N PHE A 140 -0.81 7.92 -12.24
CA PHE A 140 0.35 8.36 -11.46
C PHE A 140 1.59 8.41 -12.34
N ASP A 141 2.26 9.52 -12.27
CA ASP A 141 3.55 9.75 -12.94
C ASP A 141 4.59 10.22 -11.91
N SER A 142 5.78 9.59 -11.94
CA SER A 142 6.83 9.83 -10.94
C SER A 142 7.49 11.21 -11.08
N GLU A 143 7.50 11.82 -12.26
CA GLU A 143 8.01 13.17 -12.46
C GLU A 143 7.00 14.20 -11.99
N ARG A 144 5.73 13.99 -12.34
CA ARG A 144 4.61 14.81 -11.89
C ARG A 144 4.30 14.60 -10.40
N LYS A 145 4.57 13.41 -9.87
CA LYS A 145 4.25 12.95 -8.49
C LYS A 145 2.77 13.02 -8.13
N LEU A 146 1.89 13.02 -9.11
CA LEU A 146 0.44 13.16 -8.94
C LEU A 146 -0.31 12.15 -9.80
N MET A 147 -1.48 11.73 -9.32
CA MET A 147 -2.53 11.04 -10.06
C MET A 147 -3.78 11.92 -10.05
N SER A 148 -4.51 11.96 -11.17
CA SER A 148 -5.73 12.76 -11.28
C SER A 148 -6.80 11.98 -12.01
N SER A 149 -8.04 12.04 -11.53
CA SER A 149 -9.20 11.43 -12.19
C SER A 149 -10.38 12.35 -12.17
N LYS A 150 -11.13 12.42 -13.27
CA LYS A 150 -12.27 13.32 -13.47
C LYS A 150 -13.58 12.60 -13.27
N TYR A 151 -14.46 13.22 -12.55
CA TYR A 151 -15.78 12.72 -12.19
C TYR A 151 -16.85 13.79 -12.36
N LEU A 152 -18.11 13.39 -12.40
CA LEU A 152 -19.25 14.27 -12.26
C LEU A 152 -19.80 14.14 -10.84
N LEU A 153 -19.35 15.00 -9.93
CA LEU A 153 -19.79 14.98 -8.55
C LEU A 153 -20.95 15.98 -8.34
N HIS A 154 -22.09 15.47 -7.93
CA HIS A 154 -23.32 16.28 -7.79
C HIS A 154 -23.67 17.14 -9.02
N GLY A 155 -23.40 16.60 -10.22
CA GLY A 155 -23.63 17.30 -11.49
C GLY A 155 -22.54 18.29 -11.89
N VAL A 156 -21.46 18.42 -11.09
CA VAL A 156 -20.33 19.33 -11.37
C VAL A 156 -19.12 18.52 -11.83
N PRO A 157 -18.51 18.84 -12.99
CA PRO A 157 -17.25 18.23 -13.40
C PRO A 157 -16.15 18.54 -12.38
N THR A 158 -15.65 17.50 -11.72
CA THR A 158 -14.67 17.60 -10.63
C THR A 158 -13.44 16.78 -10.93
N LEU A 159 -12.26 17.39 -10.81
CA LEU A 159 -10.99 16.70 -10.92
C LEU A 159 -10.48 16.37 -9.51
N LEU A 160 -10.43 15.08 -9.17
CA LEU A 160 -9.82 14.61 -7.95
C LEU A 160 -8.33 14.34 -8.20
N THR A 161 -7.47 14.92 -7.38
CA THR A 161 -6.00 14.75 -7.50
C THR A 161 -5.42 14.32 -6.19
N LYS A 162 -4.51 13.33 -6.23
CA LYS A 162 -3.71 12.89 -5.08
C LYS A 162 -2.23 12.81 -5.45
N GLY A 163 -1.35 12.89 -4.47
CA GLY A 163 0.09 12.75 -4.65
C GLY A 163 0.93 13.43 -3.59
N ALA A 164 2.14 13.82 -3.94
CA ALA A 164 3.09 14.43 -3.04
C ALA A 164 2.59 15.79 -2.53
N VAL A 165 2.58 15.97 -1.21
CA VAL A 165 2.02 17.16 -0.56
C VAL A 165 2.78 18.42 -0.93
N ASP A 166 4.10 18.36 -1.06
CA ASP A 166 4.96 19.48 -1.50
C ASP A 166 4.56 19.99 -2.89
N VAL A 167 4.21 19.08 -3.79
CA VAL A 167 3.75 19.44 -5.14
C VAL A 167 2.31 19.97 -5.12
N LEU A 168 1.42 19.36 -4.34
CA LEU A 168 0.03 19.81 -4.23
C LEU A 168 -0.05 21.23 -3.68
N LEU A 169 0.69 21.53 -2.60
CA LEU A 169 0.68 22.86 -1.96
C LEU A 169 1.09 23.99 -2.92
N THR A 170 1.97 23.72 -3.89
CA THR A 170 2.34 24.73 -4.90
C THR A 170 1.27 24.98 -5.96
N ARG A 171 0.21 24.18 -6.00
CA ARG A 171 -0.87 24.24 -7.00
C ARG A 171 -2.23 24.59 -6.40
N MET A 172 -2.29 24.72 -5.07
CA MET A 172 -3.49 25.13 -4.37
C MET A 172 -3.56 26.64 -4.26
N ASP A 173 -4.74 27.20 -4.45
CA ASP A 173 -5.07 28.61 -4.24
C ASP A 173 -6.13 28.81 -3.15
N SER A 174 -6.80 27.72 -2.79
CA SER A 174 -7.87 27.72 -1.79
C SER A 174 -7.92 26.40 -1.02
N ILE A 175 -8.63 26.41 0.09
CA ILE A 175 -8.85 25.24 0.96
C ILE A 175 -10.34 25.12 1.26
N ILE A 176 -10.86 23.90 1.25
CA ILE A 176 -12.21 23.61 1.71
C ILE A 176 -12.22 23.60 3.23
N THR A 177 -13.12 24.36 3.84
CA THR A 177 -13.35 24.38 5.29
C THR A 177 -14.45 23.42 5.71
N GLU A 178 -14.78 23.38 7.01
CA GLU A 178 -15.88 22.57 7.53
C GLU A 178 -17.23 22.97 6.93
N ASP A 179 -17.40 24.27 6.64
CA ASP A 179 -18.65 24.83 6.08
C ASP A 179 -18.74 24.70 4.54
N GLY A 180 -17.66 24.30 3.87
CA GLY A 180 -17.59 24.13 2.41
C GLY A 180 -16.87 25.21 1.65
#